data_9815c564441fa2ec360755488991e335
#
_entry.id   9815c564441fa2ec360755488991e335
#
_cell.length_a   1.000
_cell.length_b   1.000
_cell.length_c   1.000
_cell.angle_alpha   90.00
_cell.angle_beta   90.00
_cell.angle_gamma   90.00
#
_symmetry.space_group_name_H-M   'P 1'
#
loop_
_entity.id
_entity.type
_entity.pdbx_description
1 polymer ?
#
loop_
_entity_poly.entity_id
_entity_poly.type
_entity_poly.pdbx_seq_one_letter_code
_entity_poly.pdbx_strand_id
1 'polypeptide(L)'
;MTDPSSYDDIREAVARLCADFPGEYWRALDRERGYPTAFIQALTEAGWLAALIPEEFGGAGLPLGAAAVILEEIQRQGCNGGACHAQMYTMGTLLRHGSEAQREEVLPKIATGELRLQAFGVTEPTSGTDTGALKTTAKREGDEFVINGQKIWTSRAEHSDLMLLLARTTPLTEAMKKTQGLSVILVDMKAALASGAMTIRPIQTMMNHATTE
;
A
#
# COMPACT_ATOMS: atom_id res chain seq x y z
N MET A 1 5.94 -21.37 16.01
CA MET A 1 7.06 -20.61 15.43
C MET A 1 7.63 -21.50 14.34
N THR A 2 7.50 -21.10 13.09
CA THR A 2 8.15 -21.79 11.97
C THR A 2 9.67 -21.62 12.08
N ASP A 3 10.40 -22.70 11.80
CA ASP A 3 11.86 -22.72 11.80
C ASP A 3 12.38 -21.64 10.82
N PRO A 4 13.27 -20.70 11.23
CA PRO A 4 13.85 -19.70 10.34
C PRO A 4 14.59 -20.30 9.13
N SER A 5 15.09 -21.53 9.23
CA SER A 5 15.73 -22.26 8.13
C SER A 5 14.74 -22.67 7.02
N SER A 6 13.44 -22.63 7.27
CA SER A 6 12.42 -23.05 6.31
C SER A 6 12.23 -22.09 5.10
N TYR A 7 12.90 -20.91 5.09
CA TYR A 7 12.79 -19.90 4.03
C TYR A 7 14.13 -19.55 3.38
N ASP A 8 15.12 -20.42 3.44
CA ASP A 8 16.44 -20.16 2.86
C ASP A 8 16.38 -19.99 1.35
N ASP A 9 15.56 -20.77 0.66
CA ASP A 9 15.35 -20.64 -0.78
C ASP A 9 14.77 -19.26 -1.16
N ILE A 10 13.85 -18.73 -0.34
CA ILE A 10 13.28 -17.39 -0.51
C ILE A 10 14.36 -16.33 -0.32
N ARG A 11 15.18 -16.45 0.73
CA ARG A 11 16.28 -15.53 1.02
C ARG A 11 17.27 -15.48 -0.14
N GLU A 12 17.70 -16.65 -0.62
CA GLU A 12 18.61 -16.72 -1.75
C GLU A 12 18.04 -16.12 -3.02
N ALA A 13 16.76 -16.39 -3.34
CA ALA A 13 16.13 -15.86 -4.53
C ALA A 13 15.97 -14.33 -4.46
N VAL A 14 15.56 -13.79 -3.32
CA VAL A 14 15.46 -12.34 -3.08
C VAL A 14 16.85 -11.69 -3.12
N ALA A 15 17.87 -12.31 -2.49
CA ALA A 15 19.23 -11.78 -2.51
C ALA A 15 19.79 -11.69 -3.94
N ARG A 16 19.56 -12.73 -4.76
CA ARG A 16 19.97 -12.72 -6.19
C ARG A 16 19.32 -11.56 -6.95
N LEU A 17 18.02 -11.34 -6.79
CA LEU A 17 17.33 -10.22 -7.42
C LEU A 17 17.89 -8.87 -6.95
N CYS A 18 18.13 -8.71 -5.66
CA CYS A 18 18.66 -7.48 -5.09
C CYS A 18 20.09 -7.15 -5.58
N ALA A 19 20.89 -8.16 -5.95
CA ALA A 19 22.24 -7.95 -6.46
C ALA A 19 22.27 -7.15 -7.77
N ASP A 20 21.19 -7.15 -8.56
CA ASP A 20 21.06 -6.37 -9.80
C ASP A 20 20.82 -4.87 -9.51
N PHE A 21 20.58 -4.50 -8.24
CA PHE A 21 20.30 -3.12 -7.80
C PHE A 21 21.34 -2.65 -6.78
N PRO A 22 22.58 -2.40 -7.21
CA PRO A 22 23.69 -2.03 -6.32
C PRO A 22 23.50 -0.62 -5.72
N GLY A 23 24.37 -0.27 -4.76
CA GLY A 23 24.30 1.00 -4.04
C GLY A 23 24.30 2.24 -4.95
N GLU A 24 24.91 2.17 -6.15
CA GLU A 24 24.88 3.27 -7.16
C GLU A 24 23.46 3.57 -7.62
N TYR A 25 22.65 2.53 -7.88
CA TYR A 25 21.26 2.65 -8.27
C TYR A 25 20.46 3.44 -7.20
N TRP A 26 20.60 3.06 -5.95
CA TRP A 26 19.90 3.71 -4.84
C TRP A 26 20.38 5.15 -4.61
N ARG A 27 21.68 5.40 -4.71
CA ARG A 27 22.23 6.77 -4.61
C ARG A 27 21.77 7.68 -5.74
N ALA A 28 21.59 7.13 -6.95
CA ALA A 28 21.05 7.90 -8.07
C ALA A 28 19.60 8.29 -7.81
N LEU A 29 18.76 7.32 -7.41
CA LEU A 29 17.36 7.58 -7.04
C LEU A 29 17.23 8.63 -5.92
N ASP A 30 18.08 8.55 -4.89
CA ASP A 30 18.07 9.51 -3.79
C ASP A 30 18.37 10.94 -4.27
N ARG A 31 19.38 11.12 -5.14
CA ARG A 31 19.69 12.44 -5.73
C ARG A 31 18.55 12.97 -6.58
N GLU A 32 17.89 12.11 -7.33
CA GLU A 32 16.79 12.45 -8.24
C GLU A 32 15.43 12.51 -7.54
N ARG A 33 15.36 12.10 -6.27
CA ARG A 33 14.10 11.89 -5.53
C ARG A 33 13.16 10.94 -6.28
N GLY A 34 13.75 9.95 -6.94
CA GLY A 34 13.06 9.05 -7.83
C GLY A 34 12.35 7.91 -7.10
N TYR A 35 11.33 7.36 -7.75
CA TYR A 35 10.71 6.10 -7.34
C TYR A 35 11.47 4.92 -7.96
N PRO A 36 11.71 3.82 -7.23
CA PRO A 36 12.50 2.69 -7.71
C PRO A 36 11.71 1.79 -8.69
N THR A 37 11.28 2.35 -9.82
CA THR A 37 10.41 1.68 -10.79
C THR A 37 10.99 0.35 -11.28
N ALA A 38 12.27 0.32 -11.67
CA ALA A 38 12.91 -0.90 -12.16
C ALA A 38 12.97 -1.99 -11.08
N PHE A 39 13.30 -1.63 -9.84
CA PHE A 39 13.31 -2.58 -8.72
C PHE A 39 11.91 -3.13 -8.42
N ILE A 40 10.88 -2.26 -8.40
CA ILE A 40 9.50 -2.68 -8.18
C ILE A 40 9.00 -3.57 -9.32
N GLN A 41 9.40 -3.28 -10.55
CA GLN A 41 9.09 -4.13 -11.70
C GLN A 41 9.74 -5.53 -11.55
N ALA A 42 11.02 -5.59 -11.20
CA ALA A 42 11.70 -6.86 -10.97
C ALA A 42 11.05 -7.68 -9.83
N LEU A 43 10.67 -7.03 -8.71
CA LEU A 43 9.93 -7.69 -7.64
C LEU A 43 8.55 -8.21 -8.09
N THR A 44 7.89 -7.48 -8.99
CA THR A 44 6.59 -7.89 -9.55
C THR A 44 6.74 -9.12 -10.43
N GLU A 45 7.67 -9.07 -11.38
CA GLU A 45 7.94 -10.16 -12.32
C GLU A 45 8.39 -11.45 -11.62
N ALA A 46 9.13 -11.31 -10.51
CA ALA A 46 9.52 -12.42 -9.66
C ALA A 46 8.40 -12.91 -8.71
N GLY A 47 7.22 -12.26 -8.71
CA GLY A 47 6.07 -12.64 -7.89
C GLY A 47 6.14 -12.20 -6.41
N TRP A 48 7.22 -11.50 -5.98
CA TRP A 48 7.41 -11.14 -4.58
C TRP A 48 6.38 -10.14 -4.05
N LEU A 49 5.84 -9.28 -4.92
CA LEU A 49 4.76 -8.36 -4.54
C LEU A 49 3.39 -9.05 -4.45
N ALA A 50 3.25 -10.24 -5.00
CA ALA A 50 2.05 -11.07 -4.95
C ALA A 50 2.17 -12.25 -3.97
N ALA A 51 3.23 -12.29 -3.15
CA ALA A 51 3.55 -13.41 -2.28
C ALA A 51 2.39 -13.84 -1.36
N LEU A 52 1.63 -12.89 -0.83
CA LEU A 52 0.48 -13.13 0.07
C LEU A 52 -0.85 -13.36 -0.66
N ILE A 53 -0.93 -13.07 -1.96
CA ILE A 53 -2.14 -13.27 -2.75
C ILE A 53 -2.34 -14.79 -2.95
N PRO A 54 -3.54 -15.33 -2.70
CA PRO A 54 -3.83 -16.73 -2.99
C PRO A 54 -3.57 -17.11 -4.45
N GLU A 55 -3.23 -18.38 -4.69
CA GLU A 55 -2.95 -18.90 -6.03
C GLU A 55 -4.12 -18.72 -6.99
N GLU A 56 -5.34 -18.83 -6.50
CA GLU A 56 -6.58 -18.63 -7.28
C GLU A 56 -6.70 -17.22 -7.87
N PHE A 57 -5.99 -16.23 -7.29
CA PHE A 57 -5.91 -14.85 -7.78
C PHE A 57 -4.55 -14.51 -8.42
N GLY A 58 -3.75 -15.53 -8.74
CA GLY A 58 -2.47 -15.36 -9.44
C GLY A 58 -1.29 -15.01 -8.55
N GLY A 59 -1.41 -15.16 -7.23
CA GLY A 59 -0.31 -15.01 -6.28
C GLY A 59 0.36 -16.33 -5.91
N ALA A 60 1.22 -16.30 -4.91
CA ALA A 60 1.94 -17.48 -4.42
C ALA A 60 1.34 -18.11 -3.15
N GLY A 61 0.32 -17.49 -2.54
CA GLY A 61 -0.36 -18.01 -1.35
C GLY A 61 0.55 -18.20 -0.13
N LEU A 62 1.70 -17.52 -0.08
CA LEU A 62 2.68 -17.71 0.98
C LEU A 62 2.19 -17.20 2.34
N PRO A 63 2.62 -17.80 3.43
CA PRO A 63 2.28 -17.34 4.76
C PRO A 63 2.99 -16.03 5.11
N LEU A 64 2.45 -15.30 6.10
CA LEU A 64 2.98 -14.02 6.56
C LEU A 64 4.47 -14.09 6.96
N GLY A 65 4.92 -15.25 7.49
CA GLY A 65 6.32 -15.48 7.82
C GLY A 65 7.24 -15.37 6.59
N ALA A 66 6.83 -15.91 5.45
CA ALA A 66 7.57 -15.79 4.19
C ALA A 66 7.62 -14.34 3.70
N ALA A 67 6.49 -13.60 3.78
CA ALA A 67 6.45 -12.18 3.44
C ALA A 67 7.40 -11.34 4.32
N ALA A 68 7.48 -11.64 5.62
CA ALA A 68 8.43 -10.98 6.52
C ALA A 68 9.89 -11.25 6.12
N VAL A 69 10.20 -12.50 5.73
CA VAL A 69 11.54 -12.89 5.25
C VAL A 69 11.92 -12.18 3.95
N ILE A 70 10.98 -12.03 3.01
CA ILE A 70 11.21 -11.26 1.77
C ILE A 70 11.59 -9.82 2.12
N LEU A 71 10.86 -9.15 3.01
CA LEU A 71 11.14 -7.78 3.41
C LEU A 71 12.47 -7.65 4.17
N GLU A 72 12.74 -8.58 5.07
CA GLU A 72 14.00 -8.63 5.81
C GLU A 72 15.19 -8.75 4.85
N GLU A 73 15.10 -9.66 3.88
CA GLU A 73 16.18 -9.90 2.93
C GLU A 73 16.41 -8.70 2.01
N ILE A 74 15.36 -8.07 1.48
CA ILE A 74 15.47 -6.83 0.71
C ILE A 74 16.26 -5.77 1.48
N GLN A 75 15.95 -5.57 2.77
CA GLN A 75 16.63 -4.60 3.61
C GLN A 75 18.07 -5.03 3.93
N ARG A 76 18.31 -6.32 4.17
CA ARG A 76 19.64 -6.87 4.44
C ARG A 76 20.61 -6.65 3.27
N GLN A 77 20.10 -6.69 2.04
CA GLN A 77 20.86 -6.41 0.81
C GLN A 77 21.07 -4.91 0.55
N GLY A 78 20.56 -4.02 1.42
CA GLY A 78 20.68 -2.57 1.27
C GLY A 78 19.72 -1.95 0.27
N CYS A 79 18.71 -2.70 -0.17
CA CYS A 79 17.64 -2.22 -1.03
C CYS A 79 16.49 -1.60 -0.22
N ASN A 80 15.64 -0.80 -0.87
CA ASN A 80 14.48 -0.18 -0.22
C ASN A 80 13.23 -1.04 -0.40
N GLY A 81 12.83 -1.76 0.66
CA GLY A 81 11.63 -2.59 0.70
C GLY A 81 10.31 -1.84 0.90
N GLY A 82 10.33 -0.52 0.95
CA GLY A 82 9.16 0.26 1.36
C GLY A 82 7.94 0.12 0.48
N ALA A 83 8.07 0.01 -0.84
CA ALA A 83 6.94 -0.20 -1.74
C ALA A 83 6.38 -1.64 -1.64
N CYS A 84 7.26 -2.63 -1.46
CA CYS A 84 6.88 -4.01 -1.19
C CYS A 84 6.09 -4.12 0.11
N HIS A 85 6.60 -3.56 1.20
CA HIS A 85 5.91 -3.48 2.48
C HIS A 85 4.53 -2.81 2.36
N ALA A 86 4.48 -1.64 1.68
CA ALA A 86 3.23 -0.91 1.51
C ALA A 86 2.16 -1.76 0.81
N GLN A 87 2.51 -2.44 -0.27
CA GLN A 87 1.58 -3.32 -0.98
C GLN A 87 1.14 -4.52 -0.12
N MET A 88 2.04 -5.12 0.63
CA MET A 88 1.73 -6.26 1.50
C MET A 88 0.69 -5.93 2.57
N TYR A 89 0.83 -4.80 3.28
CA TYR A 89 -0.13 -4.48 4.34
C TYR A 89 -1.46 -3.94 3.80
N THR A 90 -1.45 -3.16 2.72
CA THR A 90 -2.69 -2.65 2.12
C THR A 90 -3.50 -3.78 1.49
N MET A 91 -2.85 -4.63 0.71
CA MET A 91 -3.44 -5.82 0.12
C MET A 91 -3.95 -6.79 1.20
N GLY A 92 -3.23 -6.95 2.30
CA GLY A 92 -3.66 -7.75 3.45
C GLY A 92 -5.00 -7.31 4.03
N THR A 93 -5.33 -6.02 3.95
CA THR A 93 -6.65 -5.50 4.33
C THR A 93 -7.73 -5.99 3.34
N LEU A 94 -7.45 -5.91 2.05
CA LEU A 94 -8.38 -6.41 1.01
C LEU A 94 -8.59 -7.92 1.11
N LEU A 95 -7.54 -8.70 1.33
CA LEU A 95 -7.62 -10.15 1.55
C LEU A 95 -8.51 -10.53 2.74
N ARG A 96 -8.46 -9.74 3.82
CA ARG A 96 -9.18 -10.01 5.06
C ARG A 96 -10.62 -9.52 5.06
N HIS A 97 -10.87 -8.37 4.44
CA HIS A 97 -12.12 -7.60 4.63
C HIS A 97 -12.81 -7.25 3.32
N GLY A 98 -12.16 -7.43 2.18
CA GLY A 98 -12.78 -7.24 0.87
C GLY A 98 -13.91 -8.24 0.61
N SER A 99 -14.96 -7.80 -0.11
CA SER A 99 -15.96 -8.72 -0.64
C SER A 99 -15.34 -9.67 -1.67
N GLU A 100 -16.01 -10.76 -1.96
CA GLU A 100 -15.57 -11.70 -3.00
C GLU A 100 -15.38 -10.98 -4.35
N ALA A 101 -16.36 -10.20 -4.76
CA ALA A 101 -16.28 -9.40 -5.99
C ALA A 101 -15.08 -8.44 -6.01
N GLN A 102 -14.77 -7.75 -4.89
CA GLN A 102 -13.60 -6.88 -4.82
C GLN A 102 -12.29 -7.68 -4.94
N ARG A 103 -12.21 -8.85 -4.32
CA ARG A 103 -11.02 -9.70 -4.40
C ARG A 103 -10.81 -10.25 -5.80
N GLU A 104 -11.87 -10.75 -6.44
CA GLU A 104 -11.85 -11.25 -7.82
C GLU A 104 -11.48 -10.18 -8.83
N GLU A 105 -11.97 -8.95 -8.65
CA GLU A 105 -11.69 -7.85 -9.55
C GLU A 105 -10.27 -7.30 -9.41
N VAL A 106 -9.77 -7.17 -8.18
CA VAL A 106 -8.58 -6.35 -7.88
C VAL A 106 -7.33 -7.19 -7.69
N LEU A 107 -7.41 -8.35 -6.99
CA LEU A 107 -6.22 -9.14 -6.64
C LEU A 107 -5.44 -9.66 -7.85
N PRO A 108 -6.06 -10.16 -8.94
CA PRO A 108 -5.32 -10.60 -10.11
C PRO A 108 -4.53 -9.46 -10.77
N LYS A 109 -5.11 -8.25 -10.82
CA LYS A 109 -4.46 -7.06 -11.38
C LYS A 109 -3.30 -6.57 -10.50
N ILE A 110 -3.42 -6.72 -9.18
CA ILE A 110 -2.30 -6.44 -8.26
C ILE A 110 -1.19 -7.49 -8.45
N ALA A 111 -1.55 -8.76 -8.60
CA ALA A 111 -0.57 -9.84 -8.77
C ALA A 111 0.28 -9.66 -10.03
N THR A 112 -0.33 -9.25 -11.14
CA THR A 112 0.37 -8.95 -12.40
C THR A 112 1.07 -7.59 -12.42
N GLY A 113 0.78 -6.71 -11.46
CA GLY A 113 1.31 -5.35 -11.42
C GLY A 113 0.58 -4.36 -12.33
N GLU A 114 -0.56 -4.74 -12.90
CA GLU A 114 -1.45 -3.83 -13.63
C GLU A 114 -2.01 -2.73 -12.72
N LEU A 115 -2.29 -3.08 -11.46
CA LEU A 115 -2.69 -2.16 -10.40
C LEU A 115 -1.71 -2.16 -9.25
N ARG A 116 -1.45 -0.96 -8.71
CA ARG A 116 -0.67 -0.74 -7.48
C ARG A 116 -1.58 -0.28 -6.36
N LEU A 117 -1.61 -1.06 -5.28
CA LEU A 117 -2.29 -0.70 -4.03
C LEU A 117 -1.22 -0.50 -2.95
N GLN A 118 -0.67 0.70 -2.84
CA GLN A 118 0.42 1.05 -1.94
C GLN A 118 0.10 2.26 -1.05
N ALA A 119 -1.02 2.92 -1.28
CA ALA A 119 -1.43 4.09 -0.52
C ALA A 119 -2.45 3.74 0.56
N PHE A 120 -2.24 4.28 1.76
CA PHE A 120 -3.18 4.17 2.88
C PHE A 120 -3.41 5.54 3.52
N GLY A 121 -4.53 6.16 3.20
CA GLY A 121 -4.94 7.47 3.71
C GLY A 121 -5.60 7.37 5.09
N VAL A 122 -4.83 7.57 6.16
CA VAL A 122 -5.30 7.50 7.55
C VAL A 122 -5.13 8.84 8.26
N THR A 123 -3.89 9.27 8.40
CA THR A 123 -3.51 10.47 9.15
C THR A 123 -4.06 11.75 8.51
N GLU A 124 -4.51 12.67 9.34
CA GLU A 124 -4.98 13.98 8.94
C GLU A 124 -4.13 15.09 9.58
N PRO A 125 -4.14 16.32 9.07
CA PRO A 125 -3.40 17.43 9.68
C PRO A 125 -3.74 17.66 11.17
N THR A 126 -4.92 17.27 11.58
CA THR A 126 -5.43 17.45 12.96
C THR A 126 -5.60 16.16 13.76
N SER A 127 -5.31 14.99 13.15
CA SER A 127 -5.56 13.69 13.78
C SER A 127 -4.52 12.66 13.31
N GLY A 128 -3.63 12.28 14.20
CA GLY A 128 -2.64 11.22 14.00
C GLY A 128 -2.95 10.02 14.89
N THR A 129 -2.44 10.03 16.13
CA THR A 129 -2.60 8.92 17.08
C THR A 129 -4.06 8.66 17.47
N ASP A 130 -4.86 9.72 17.66
CA ASP A 130 -6.31 9.59 17.87
C ASP A 130 -7.04 9.51 16.53
N THR A 131 -6.99 8.35 15.89
CA THR A 131 -7.71 8.10 14.63
C THR A 131 -9.23 8.21 14.78
N GLY A 132 -9.75 8.07 16.01
CA GLY A 132 -11.16 8.29 16.29
C GLY A 132 -11.63 9.74 16.11
N ALA A 133 -10.69 10.69 16.07
CA ALA A 133 -10.97 12.11 15.89
C ALA A 133 -10.86 12.59 14.43
N LEU A 134 -10.64 11.69 13.48
CA LEU A 134 -10.53 12.05 12.07
C LEU A 134 -11.80 12.74 11.54
N LYS A 135 -11.61 13.66 10.60
CA LYS A 135 -12.65 14.53 10.04
C LYS A 135 -13.04 14.18 8.60
N THR A 136 -12.23 13.39 7.89
CA THR A 136 -12.61 12.91 6.55
C THR A 136 -13.91 12.14 6.65
N THR A 137 -14.89 12.56 5.86
CA THR A 137 -16.23 11.96 5.82
C THR A 137 -16.43 11.24 4.49
N ALA A 138 -17.25 10.20 4.52
CA ALA A 138 -17.77 9.52 3.34
C ALA A 138 -19.28 9.34 3.54
N LYS A 139 -20.05 10.24 2.96
CA LYS A 139 -21.50 10.23 3.06
C LYS A 139 -22.08 9.43 1.90
N ARG A 140 -22.93 8.46 2.21
CA ARG A 140 -23.63 7.69 1.16
C ARG A 140 -24.73 8.52 0.53
N GLU A 141 -24.71 8.61 -0.80
CA GLU A 141 -25.73 9.23 -1.63
C GLU A 141 -26.12 8.27 -2.76
N GLY A 142 -27.23 7.55 -2.56
CA GLY A 142 -27.61 6.44 -3.44
C GLY A 142 -26.63 5.27 -3.35
N ASP A 143 -26.03 4.90 -4.46
CA ASP A 143 -25.04 3.81 -4.55
C ASP A 143 -23.58 4.30 -4.48
N GLU A 144 -23.39 5.61 -4.29
CA GLU A 144 -22.06 6.22 -4.23
C GLU A 144 -21.74 6.77 -2.84
N PHE A 145 -20.45 7.02 -2.60
CA PHE A 145 -19.96 7.77 -1.45
C PHE A 145 -19.39 9.11 -1.89
N VAL A 146 -19.95 10.19 -1.35
CA VAL A 146 -19.37 11.53 -1.46
C VAL A 146 -18.34 11.69 -0.35
N ILE A 147 -17.07 11.79 -0.73
CA ILE A 147 -15.93 11.84 0.18
C ILE A 147 -15.42 13.28 0.27
N ASN A 148 -15.25 13.79 1.50
CA ASN A 148 -14.66 15.09 1.75
C ASN A 148 -13.67 15.01 2.91
N GLY A 149 -12.45 15.51 2.71
CA GLY A 149 -11.43 15.54 3.74
C GLY A 149 -10.03 15.76 3.18
N GLN A 150 -9.06 15.69 4.07
CA GLN A 150 -7.64 15.81 3.75
C GLN A 150 -6.86 14.77 4.53
N LYS A 151 -5.97 14.08 3.86
CA LYS A 151 -5.00 13.17 4.47
C LYS A 151 -3.59 13.74 4.32
N ILE A 152 -2.72 13.39 5.24
CA ILE A 152 -1.32 13.81 5.24
C ILE A 152 -0.40 12.62 5.55
N TRP A 153 0.84 12.69 5.11
CA TRP A 153 1.83 11.61 5.25
C TRP A 153 1.43 10.31 4.55
N THR A 154 0.64 10.41 3.47
CA THR A 154 0.25 9.27 2.66
C THR A 154 1.41 8.87 1.76
N SER A 155 2.16 7.88 2.19
CA SER A 155 3.30 7.38 1.41
C SER A 155 2.83 6.74 0.10
N ARG A 156 3.60 6.98 -0.97
CA ARG A 156 3.42 6.37 -2.30
C ARG A 156 2.08 6.65 -2.99
N ALA A 157 1.36 7.70 -2.57
CA ALA A 157 0.11 8.08 -3.24
C ALA A 157 0.34 8.36 -4.73
N GLU A 158 1.44 9.03 -5.10
CA GLU A 158 1.78 9.34 -6.49
C GLU A 158 2.06 8.09 -7.36
N HIS A 159 2.30 6.94 -6.74
CA HIS A 159 2.67 5.68 -7.40
C HIS A 159 1.65 4.56 -7.16
N SER A 160 0.46 4.92 -6.69
CA SER A 160 -0.65 3.99 -6.44
C SER A 160 -1.80 4.26 -7.39
N ASP A 161 -2.40 3.20 -7.89
CA ASP A 161 -3.64 3.26 -8.67
C ASP A 161 -4.86 3.24 -7.76
N LEU A 162 -4.74 2.56 -6.64
CA LEU A 162 -5.76 2.41 -5.61
C LEU A 162 -5.25 2.90 -4.26
N MET A 163 -6.16 3.42 -3.43
CA MET A 163 -5.89 3.80 -2.04
C MET A 163 -6.89 3.12 -1.10
N LEU A 164 -6.40 2.62 0.02
CA LEU A 164 -7.25 2.39 1.18
C LEU A 164 -7.45 3.72 1.92
N LEU A 165 -8.67 4.19 2.00
CA LEU A 165 -9.01 5.44 2.68
C LEU A 165 -9.81 5.16 3.94
N LEU A 166 -9.29 5.57 5.10
CA LEU A 166 -10.06 5.57 6.34
C LEU A 166 -10.89 6.84 6.42
N ALA A 167 -12.21 6.69 6.44
CA ALA A 167 -13.16 7.80 6.50
C ALA A 167 -14.30 7.51 7.48
N ARG A 168 -14.99 8.56 7.88
CA ARG A 168 -16.18 8.48 8.73
C ARG A 168 -17.43 8.35 7.87
N THR A 169 -18.09 7.22 8.00
CA THR A 169 -19.36 6.91 7.32
C THR A 169 -20.59 7.16 8.21
N THR A 170 -20.41 7.18 9.54
CA THR A 170 -21.47 7.56 10.49
C THR A 170 -21.03 8.80 11.26
N PRO A 171 -21.86 9.86 11.34
CA PRO A 171 -21.54 11.04 12.12
C PRO A 171 -21.20 10.73 13.58
N LEU A 172 -20.27 11.49 14.17
CA LEU A 172 -19.85 11.30 15.58
C LEU A 172 -21.02 11.49 16.55
N THR A 173 -21.98 12.33 16.22
CA THR A 173 -23.21 12.57 17.00
C THR A 173 -24.11 11.35 17.07
N GLU A 174 -24.00 10.43 16.14
CA GLU A 174 -24.78 9.20 16.06
C GLU A 174 -23.98 7.96 16.52
N ALA A 175 -22.68 8.10 16.67
CA ALA A 175 -21.80 7.01 17.09
C ALA A 175 -21.73 6.89 18.61
N MET A 176 -21.88 5.69 19.14
CA MET A 176 -21.75 5.42 20.58
C MET A 176 -20.31 5.54 21.08
N LYS A 177 -19.33 5.28 20.22
CA LYS A 177 -17.90 5.42 20.49
C LYS A 177 -17.23 6.10 19.30
N LYS A 178 -16.16 6.88 19.53
CA LYS A 178 -15.39 7.57 18.47
C LYS A 178 -14.92 6.67 17.34
N THR A 179 -14.61 5.41 17.65
CA THR A 179 -14.14 4.42 16.67
C THR A 179 -15.26 3.75 15.87
N GLN A 180 -16.51 3.88 16.30
CA GLN A 180 -17.65 3.42 15.52
C GLN A 180 -17.95 4.39 14.39
N GLY A 181 -18.46 3.86 13.29
CA GLY A 181 -18.76 4.67 12.11
C GLY A 181 -17.54 5.06 11.28
N LEU A 182 -16.40 4.43 11.51
CA LEU A 182 -15.23 4.47 10.62
C LEU A 182 -15.27 3.29 9.66
N SER A 183 -14.98 3.56 8.40
CA SER A 183 -14.89 2.54 7.35
C SER A 183 -13.62 2.74 6.53
N VAL A 184 -13.11 1.64 5.99
CA VAL A 184 -12.05 1.68 4.98
C VAL A 184 -12.71 1.57 3.61
N ILE A 185 -12.43 2.53 2.74
CA ILE A 185 -12.96 2.59 1.38
C ILE A 185 -11.81 2.39 0.41
N LEU A 186 -12.03 1.54 -0.59
CA LEU A 186 -11.11 1.38 -1.71
C LEU A 186 -11.41 2.46 -2.74
N VAL A 187 -10.46 3.37 -2.94
CA VAL A 187 -10.60 4.53 -3.84
C VAL A 187 -9.81 4.29 -5.11
N ASP A 188 -10.45 4.45 -6.27
CA ASP A 188 -9.79 4.55 -7.56
C ASP A 188 -9.13 5.93 -7.67
N MET A 189 -7.81 5.99 -7.51
CA MET A 189 -7.06 7.23 -7.52
C MET A 189 -6.93 7.81 -8.93
N LYS A 190 -6.84 6.95 -9.95
CA LYS A 190 -6.75 7.40 -11.35
C LYS A 190 -8.00 8.15 -11.75
N ALA A 191 -9.17 7.58 -11.50
CA ALA A 191 -10.44 8.22 -11.78
C ALA A 191 -10.63 9.51 -10.97
N ALA A 192 -10.30 9.50 -9.68
CA ALA A 192 -10.43 10.67 -8.80
C ALA A 192 -9.49 11.82 -9.21
N LEU A 193 -8.26 11.52 -9.61
CA LEU A 193 -7.31 12.52 -10.11
C LEU A 193 -7.72 13.07 -11.48
N ALA A 194 -8.14 12.20 -12.40
CA ALA A 194 -8.56 12.60 -13.75
C ALA A 194 -9.80 13.51 -13.75
N SER A 195 -10.73 13.27 -12.80
CA SER A 195 -11.92 14.12 -12.62
C SER A 195 -11.65 15.43 -11.88
N GLY A 196 -10.45 15.60 -11.30
CA GLY A 196 -10.12 16.74 -10.43
C GLY A 196 -10.77 16.67 -9.03
N ALA A 197 -11.42 15.55 -8.69
CA ALA A 197 -12.02 15.34 -7.37
C ALA A 197 -10.95 15.09 -6.29
N MET A 198 -9.75 14.70 -6.67
CA MET A 198 -8.59 14.49 -5.79
C MET A 198 -7.41 15.32 -6.25
N THR A 199 -6.64 15.82 -5.30
CA THR A 199 -5.33 16.40 -5.55
C THR A 199 -4.30 15.75 -4.65
N ILE A 200 -3.09 15.58 -5.14
CA ILE A 200 -1.95 15.06 -4.38
C ILE A 200 -0.86 16.12 -4.39
N ARG A 201 -0.33 16.46 -3.23
CA ARG A 201 0.79 17.40 -3.09
C ARG A 201 1.97 16.70 -2.42
N PRO A 202 3.12 16.58 -3.09
CA PRO A 202 4.32 15.99 -2.52
C PRO A 202 4.82 16.77 -1.31
N ILE A 203 5.23 16.04 -0.27
CA ILE A 203 5.91 16.61 0.90
C ILE A 203 7.37 16.21 0.82
N GLN A 204 8.26 17.18 0.84
CA GLN A 204 9.69 16.93 0.89
C GLN A 204 10.11 16.52 2.29
N THR A 205 10.73 15.33 2.39
CA THR A 205 11.31 14.82 3.63
C THR A 205 12.84 14.81 3.53
N MET A 206 13.52 14.72 4.69
CA MET A 206 14.99 14.54 4.72
C MET A 206 15.45 13.25 4.01
N MET A 207 14.59 12.26 3.98
CA MET A 207 14.89 10.95 3.38
C MET A 207 14.62 10.90 1.87
N ASN A 208 14.21 11.99 1.25
CA ASN A 208 13.78 12.05 -0.15
C ASN A 208 12.70 11.01 -0.53
N HIS A 209 11.98 10.49 0.45
CA HIS A 209 10.89 9.53 0.21
C HIS A 209 9.63 10.26 -0.24
N ALA A 210 8.92 9.66 -1.17
CA ALA A 210 7.61 10.12 -1.60
C ALA A 210 6.58 9.95 -0.48
N THR A 211 6.19 11.05 0.14
CA THR A 211 5.01 11.16 0.99
C THR A 211 4.22 12.39 0.57
N THR A 212 2.92 12.41 0.84
CA THR A 212 2.00 13.39 0.25
C THR A 212 0.90 13.81 1.21
N GLU A 213 0.26 14.91 0.88
CA GLU A 213 -1.05 15.33 1.40
C GLU A 213 -2.10 15.36 0.29
#